data_9414285974d44379e9595afd51fd39aa
#
_entry.id   9414285974d44379e9595afd51fd39aa
#
_cell.length_a   1.000
_cell.length_b   1.000
_cell.length_c   1.000
_cell.angle_alpha   90.00
_cell.angle_beta   90.00
_cell.angle_gamma   90.00
#
_symmetry.space_group_name_H-M   'P 1'
#
loop_
_entity.id
_entity.type
_entity.pdbx_description
1 polymer ?
#
loop_
_entity_poly.entity_id
_entity_poly.type
_entity_poly.pdbx_seq_one_letter_code
_entity_poly.pdbx_strand_id
1 'polypeptide(L)'
;INRRAKYILIHFEDSSLMMHLGMSGKLRIQNIKNNFFMKHDHAELIFSNEKIIFNDPRRFGSIHLTKNFQEHKLIKYLGAEPLSNSFNTKYLFEICKNSNLNIKKLIMDQKKVVGVGNIYASESLYLAKINPKRSASKISMNECNEIVKSIKKVLKYAIKMGGTTLKDFYSADGNEGYFNLELNVYGRNNQACKICNSKIKKVNIGQRATFFCENCQS
;
A
#
# COMPACT_ATOMS: atom_id res chain seq x y z
N ILE A 1 7.21 -2.54 -18.56
CA ILE A 1 7.22 -2.43 -17.08
C ILE A 1 5.82 -2.70 -16.56
N ASN A 2 5.71 -3.52 -15.50
CA ASN A 2 4.45 -3.88 -14.87
C ASN A 2 4.54 -3.71 -13.34
N ARG A 3 3.41 -3.91 -12.66
CA ARG A 3 3.33 -3.92 -11.19
C ARG A 3 2.60 -5.17 -10.70
N ARG A 4 3.13 -5.78 -9.66
CA ARG A 4 2.42 -6.79 -8.86
C ARG A 4 2.52 -6.42 -7.38
N ALA A 5 1.40 -6.23 -6.73
CA ALA A 5 1.35 -5.72 -5.35
C ALA A 5 2.15 -4.40 -5.20
N LYS A 6 3.17 -4.39 -4.37
CA LYS A 6 4.10 -3.27 -4.17
C LYS A 6 5.45 -3.49 -4.87
N TYR A 7 5.52 -4.43 -5.82
CA TYR A 7 6.70 -4.69 -6.65
C TYR A 7 6.56 -4.03 -8.01
N ILE A 8 7.59 -3.32 -8.44
CA ILE A 8 7.81 -2.89 -9.82
C ILE A 8 8.50 -4.05 -10.54
N LEU A 9 8.01 -4.40 -11.72
CA LEU A 9 8.55 -5.47 -12.54
C LEU A 9 9.05 -4.88 -13.85
N ILE A 10 10.34 -4.98 -14.10
CA ILE A 10 10.96 -4.60 -15.39
C ILE A 10 11.30 -5.91 -16.08
N HIS A 11 10.67 -6.16 -17.24
CA HIS A 11 10.85 -7.39 -18.02
C HIS A 11 11.94 -7.18 -19.07
N PHE A 12 12.82 -8.16 -19.19
CA PHE A 12 13.80 -8.37 -20.24
C PHE A 12 13.41 -9.62 -21.04
N GLU A 13 14.15 -9.98 -22.07
CA GLU A 13 13.87 -11.16 -22.91
C GLU A 13 13.78 -12.45 -22.08
N ASP A 14 14.76 -12.74 -21.24
CA ASP A 14 14.88 -13.99 -20.50
C ASP A 14 14.67 -13.86 -18.97
N SER A 15 14.40 -12.67 -18.50
CA SER A 15 14.37 -12.41 -17.06
C SER A 15 13.49 -11.22 -16.70
N SER A 16 13.27 -11.04 -15.41
CA SER A 16 12.56 -9.90 -14.86
C SER A 16 13.31 -9.36 -13.63
N LEU A 17 13.46 -8.07 -13.57
CA LEU A 17 13.93 -7.36 -12.38
C LEU A 17 12.72 -6.99 -11.53
N MET A 18 12.72 -7.44 -10.29
CA MET A 18 11.67 -7.17 -9.30
C MET A 18 12.21 -6.16 -8.29
N MET A 19 11.57 -5.03 -8.14
CA MET A 19 11.97 -3.97 -7.20
C MET A 19 10.87 -3.71 -6.18
N HIS A 20 11.23 -3.69 -4.91
CA HIS A 20 10.35 -3.29 -3.81
C HIS A 20 10.96 -2.09 -3.08
N LEU A 21 10.24 -0.99 -2.98
CA LEU A 21 10.75 0.25 -2.40
C LEU A 21 10.80 0.24 -0.86
N GLY A 22 10.24 -0.79 -0.22
CA GLY A 22 10.20 -0.84 1.24
C GLY A 22 9.34 0.28 1.83
N MET A 23 9.91 1.03 2.74
CA MET A 23 9.24 2.14 3.43
C MET A 23 9.81 3.53 3.10
N SER A 24 11.05 3.59 2.66
CA SER A 24 11.79 4.84 2.38
C SER A 24 12.53 4.80 1.04
N GLY A 25 12.40 3.69 0.32
CA GLY A 25 13.01 3.54 -0.99
C GLY A 25 12.35 4.45 -2.02
N LYS A 26 13.17 5.06 -2.85
CA LYS A 26 12.76 5.90 -3.97
C LYS A 26 13.64 5.63 -5.18
N LEU A 27 13.08 5.89 -6.35
CA LEU A 27 13.80 5.85 -7.62
C LEU A 27 14.02 7.28 -8.10
N ARG A 28 15.19 7.56 -8.60
CA ARG A 28 15.58 8.85 -9.18
C ARG A 28 16.14 8.63 -10.57
N ILE A 29 15.61 9.33 -11.56
CA ILE A 29 16.13 9.29 -12.93
C ILE A 29 17.15 10.41 -13.07
N GLN A 30 18.29 10.06 -13.68
CA GLN A 30 19.38 11.00 -13.98
C GLN A 30 19.93 10.74 -15.38
N ASN A 31 20.46 11.78 -16.01
CA ASN A 31 21.28 11.62 -17.21
C ASN A 31 22.53 10.79 -16.89
N ILE A 32 22.94 9.89 -17.79
CA ILE A 32 24.09 9.00 -17.60
C ILE A 32 25.40 9.77 -17.32
N LYS A 33 25.53 10.97 -17.85
CA LYS A 33 26.72 11.85 -17.66
C LYS A 33 26.76 12.48 -16.27
N ASN A 34 25.65 12.44 -15.51
CA ASN A 34 25.61 12.99 -14.16
C ASN A 34 26.16 11.96 -13.16
N ASN A 35 27.32 12.24 -12.57
CA ASN A 35 27.96 11.37 -11.59
C ASN A 35 27.71 11.78 -10.13
N PHE A 36 26.60 12.48 -9.89
CA PHE A 36 26.22 12.89 -8.54
C PHE A 36 25.58 11.73 -7.76
N PHE A 37 26.23 11.33 -6.68
CA PHE A 37 25.74 10.32 -5.73
C PHE A 37 25.29 10.97 -4.44
N MET A 38 24.14 10.52 -3.95
CA MET A 38 23.61 10.93 -2.65
C MET A 38 23.86 9.85 -1.59
N LYS A 39 23.87 10.25 -0.34
CA LYS A 39 23.85 9.32 0.77
C LYS A 39 22.66 8.36 0.61
N HIS A 40 22.90 7.06 0.78
CA HIS A 40 21.92 5.97 0.65
C HIS A 40 21.53 5.60 -0.79
N ASP A 41 22.27 6.03 -1.80
CA ASP A 41 22.19 5.43 -3.14
C ASP A 41 22.84 4.04 -3.08
N HIS A 42 22.09 2.99 -3.42
CA HIS A 42 22.52 1.61 -3.25
C HIS A 42 22.67 0.84 -4.56
N ALA A 43 21.99 1.25 -5.61
CA ALA A 43 22.06 0.62 -6.92
C ALA A 43 21.76 1.62 -8.04
N GLU A 44 22.39 1.38 -9.19
CA GLU A 44 22.11 2.08 -10.45
C GLU A 44 21.67 1.06 -11.50
N LEU A 45 20.63 1.39 -12.25
CA LEU A 45 20.23 0.72 -13.48
C LEU A 45 20.58 1.64 -14.64
N ILE A 46 21.55 1.22 -15.46
CA ILE A 46 22.13 2.05 -16.53
C ILE A 46 21.44 1.71 -17.85
N PHE A 47 20.99 2.73 -18.55
CA PHE A 47 20.43 2.69 -19.89
C PHE A 47 21.27 3.55 -20.84
N SER A 48 20.88 3.64 -22.11
CA SER A 48 21.69 4.34 -23.13
C SER A 48 22.00 5.80 -22.79
N ASN A 49 21.02 6.56 -22.28
CA ASN A 49 21.14 8.00 -22.04
C ASN A 49 20.82 8.40 -20.61
N GLU A 50 20.22 7.50 -19.84
CA GLU A 50 19.72 7.75 -18.49
C GLU A 50 20.10 6.62 -17.57
N LYS A 51 20.05 6.88 -16.27
CA LYS A 51 20.18 5.89 -15.23
C LYS A 51 19.09 6.06 -14.18
N ILE A 52 18.62 4.96 -13.63
CA ILE A 52 17.71 4.93 -12.50
C ILE A 52 18.52 4.61 -11.26
N ILE A 53 18.47 5.47 -10.26
CA ILE A 53 19.16 5.28 -8.98
C ILE A 53 18.17 4.85 -7.94
N PHE A 54 18.47 3.76 -7.25
CA PHE A 54 17.70 3.29 -6.10
C PHE A 54 18.31 3.81 -4.81
N ASN A 55 17.60 4.72 -4.15
CA ASN A 55 17.96 5.30 -2.86
C ASN A 55 17.04 4.78 -1.77
N ASP A 56 17.58 4.23 -0.67
CA ASP A 56 16.78 3.72 0.45
C ASP A 56 17.50 3.90 1.81
N PRO A 57 17.24 4.98 2.55
CA PRO A 57 17.85 5.26 3.84
C PRO A 57 17.67 4.15 4.88
N ARG A 58 16.54 3.45 4.86
CA ARG A 58 16.19 2.42 5.86
C ARG A 58 16.56 1.00 5.44
N ARG A 59 16.96 0.79 4.19
CA ARG A 59 17.34 -0.52 3.62
C ARG A 59 16.29 -1.61 3.75
N PHE A 60 15.01 -1.26 3.67
CA PHE A 60 13.88 -2.20 3.64
C PHE A 60 13.40 -2.54 2.23
N GLY A 61 13.95 -1.86 1.25
CA GLY A 61 13.72 -2.18 -0.15
C GLY A 61 14.55 -3.37 -0.61
N SER A 62 14.24 -3.87 -1.78
CA SER A 62 14.98 -4.99 -2.36
C SER A 62 14.90 -4.98 -3.89
N ILE A 63 15.94 -5.53 -4.52
CA ILE A 63 16.04 -5.74 -5.95
C ILE A 63 16.40 -7.21 -6.18
N HIS A 64 15.64 -7.89 -7.05
CA HIS A 64 15.83 -9.30 -7.37
C HIS A 64 15.77 -9.49 -8.87
N LEU A 65 16.74 -10.19 -9.43
CA LEU A 65 16.70 -10.69 -10.80
C LEU A 65 16.21 -12.13 -10.81
N THR A 66 15.23 -12.47 -11.65
CA THR A 66 14.68 -13.82 -11.74
C THR A 66 14.23 -14.14 -13.18
N LYS A 67 14.41 -15.39 -13.60
CA LYS A 67 13.87 -15.87 -14.90
C LYS A 67 12.34 -16.01 -14.88
N ASN A 68 11.77 -16.39 -13.74
CA ASN A 68 10.34 -16.52 -13.58
C ASN A 68 9.87 -15.80 -12.31
N PHE A 69 9.37 -14.58 -12.46
CA PHE A 69 8.90 -13.79 -11.33
C PHE A 69 7.63 -14.36 -10.69
N GLN A 70 6.80 -15.09 -11.44
CA GLN A 70 5.55 -15.64 -10.92
C GLN A 70 5.83 -16.73 -9.87
N GLU A 71 6.86 -17.54 -10.06
CA GLU A 71 7.30 -18.58 -9.13
C GLU A 71 8.21 -18.06 -8.01
N HIS A 72 8.64 -16.81 -8.08
CA HIS A 72 9.51 -16.24 -7.06
C HIS A 72 8.79 -16.19 -5.70
N LYS A 73 9.48 -16.61 -4.62
CA LYS A 73 8.93 -16.73 -3.26
C LYS A 73 8.20 -15.47 -2.73
N LEU A 74 8.59 -14.30 -3.19
CA LEU A 74 8.02 -13.01 -2.79
C LEU A 74 6.71 -12.67 -3.56
N ILE A 75 6.42 -13.36 -4.66
CA ILE A 75 5.27 -13.10 -5.54
C ILE A 75 4.25 -14.25 -5.51
N LYS A 76 4.74 -15.51 -5.52
CA LYS A 76 3.95 -16.72 -5.70
C LYS A 76 2.71 -16.82 -4.80
N TYR A 77 2.83 -16.38 -3.54
CA TYR A 77 1.78 -16.50 -2.54
C TYR A 77 1.02 -15.19 -2.27
N LEU A 78 1.16 -14.22 -3.15
CA LEU A 78 0.43 -12.96 -3.01
C LEU A 78 -1.05 -13.11 -3.37
N GLY A 79 -1.91 -12.53 -2.54
CA GLY A 79 -3.36 -12.53 -2.70
C GLY A 79 -3.88 -11.68 -3.86
N ALA A 80 -5.17 -11.39 -3.85
CA ALA A 80 -5.85 -10.67 -4.92
C ALA A 80 -5.42 -9.21 -5.02
N GLU A 81 -5.31 -8.71 -6.26
CA GLU A 81 -5.11 -7.29 -6.55
C GLU A 81 -6.41 -6.51 -6.30
N PRO A 82 -6.42 -5.49 -5.44
CA PRO A 82 -7.65 -4.78 -5.06
C PRO A 82 -8.39 -4.14 -6.24
N LEU A 83 -7.68 -3.71 -7.27
CA LEU A 83 -8.27 -3.02 -8.41
C LEU A 83 -8.69 -3.97 -9.54
N SER A 84 -8.42 -5.28 -9.42
CA SER A 84 -8.87 -6.27 -10.38
C SER A 84 -10.28 -6.79 -10.07
N ASN A 85 -10.86 -7.57 -10.99
CA ASN A 85 -12.15 -8.22 -10.81
C ASN A 85 -12.08 -9.40 -9.83
N SER A 86 -10.89 -9.98 -9.61
CA SER A 86 -10.69 -11.07 -8.65
C SER A 86 -10.91 -10.61 -7.20
N PHE A 87 -10.68 -9.34 -6.87
CA PHE A 87 -11.02 -8.78 -5.58
C PHE A 87 -12.46 -8.22 -5.61
N ASN A 88 -13.40 -9.02 -5.16
CA ASN A 88 -14.82 -8.71 -5.11
C ASN A 88 -15.42 -9.09 -3.76
N THR A 89 -16.72 -8.81 -3.59
CA THR A 89 -17.46 -9.07 -2.35
C THR A 89 -17.41 -10.53 -1.93
N LYS A 90 -17.63 -11.45 -2.88
CA LYS A 90 -17.63 -12.91 -2.62
C LYS A 90 -16.25 -13.35 -2.13
N TYR A 91 -15.18 -12.92 -2.82
CA TYR A 91 -13.81 -13.23 -2.42
C TYR A 91 -13.52 -12.75 -0.99
N LEU A 92 -13.84 -11.47 -0.68
CA LEU A 92 -13.58 -10.91 0.65
C LEU A 92 -14.38 -11.65 1.72
N PHE A 93 -15.64 -11.96 1.47
CA PHE A 93 -16.50 -12.68 2.42
C PHE A 93 -15.95 -14.08 2.72
N GLU A 94 -15.52 -14.84 1.71
CA GLU A 94 -14.94 -16.17 1.91
C GLU A 94 -13.67 -16.15 2.77
N ILE A 95 -12.76 -15.21 2.52
CA ILE A 95 -11.54 -15.09 3.34
C ILE A 95 -11.82 -14.54 4.74
N CYS A 96 -12.89 -13.76 4.92
CA CYS A 96 -13.35 -13.28 6.22
C CYS A 96 -13.94 -14.42 7.06
N LYS A 97 -14.85 -15.20 6.48
CA LYS A 97 -15.56 -16.30 7.14
C LYS A 97 -14.60 -17.30 7.82
N ASN A 98 -13.47 -17.57 7.20
CA ASN A 98 -12.48 -18.53 7.66
C ASN A 98 -11.31 -17.89 8.44
N SER A 99 -11.54 -16.72 9.06
CA SER A 99 -10.46 -15.98 9.73
C SER A 99 -10.86 -15.45 11.10
N ASN A 100 -10.06 -15.78 12.11
CA ASN A 100 -10.18 -15.22 13.47
C ASN A 100 -9.44 -13.88 13.64
N LEU A 101 -8.79 -13.39 12.60
CA LEU A 101 -8.11 -12.10 12.62
C LEU A 101 -9.14 -10.96 12.71
N ASN A 102 -8.76 -9.82 13.28
CA ASN A 102 -9.57 -8.63 13.06
C ASN A 102 -9.51 -8.20 11.58
N ILE A 103 -10.57 -7.54 11.14
CA ILE A 103 -10.74 -7.15 9.72
C ILE A 103 -9.57 -6.30 9.20
N LYS A 104 -9.00 -5.43 10.02
CA LYS A 104 -7.86 -4.61 9.60
C LYS A 104 -6.63 -5.46 9.31
N LYS A 105 -6.29 -6.43 10.18
CA LYS A 105 -5.17 -7.36 9.94
C LYS A 105 -5.40 -8.18 8.68
N LEU A 106 -6.62 -8.67 8.47
CA LEU A 106 -6.96 -9.49 7.32
C LEU A 106 -6.75 -8.73 6.00
N ILE A 107 -7.28 -7.51 5.86
CA ILE A 107 -7.15 -6.74 4.61
C ILE A 107 -5.73 -6.20 4.38
N MET A 108 -4.86 -6.23 5.40
CA MET A 108 -3.44 -5.88 5.29
C MET A 108 -2.52 -7.09 5.03
N ASP A 109 -3.05 -8.32 5.14
CA ASP A 109 -2.29 -9.52 4.84
C ASP A 109 -2.07 -9.66 3.34
N GLN A 110 -0.82 -9.54 2.90
CA GLN A 110 -0.45 -9.60 1.49
C GLN A 110 -0.75 -10.97 0.84
N LYS A 111 -0.94 -12.03 1.63
CA LYS A 111 -1.40 -13.34 1.14
C LYS A 111 -2.91 -13.37 0.84
N LYS A 112 -3.65 -12.37 1.30
CA LYS A 112 -5.10 -12.22 1.12
C LYS A 112 -5.42 -11.06 0.18
N VAL A 113 -4.99 -9.86 0.52
CA VAL A 113 -5.24 -8.64 -0.25
C VAL A 113 -3.93 -7.88 -0.41
N VAL A 114 -3.45 -7.73 -1.62
CA VAL A 114 -2.17 -7.07 -1.86
C VAL A 114 -2.30 -5.55 -1.92
N GLY A 115 -1.21 -4.84 -1.68
CA GLY A 115 -1.14 -3.39 -1.87
C GLY A 115 -1.77 -2.55 -0.77
N VAL A 116 -2.71 -3.07 0.01
CA VAL A 116 -3.37 -2.34 1.10
C VAL A 116 -2.40 -2.20 2.28
N GLY A 117 -1.89 -0.99 2.47
CA GLY A 117 -1.01 -0.63 3.58
C GLY A 117 -1.78 -0.08 4.78
N ASN A 118 -1.04 0.27 5.85
CA ASN A 118 -1.64 0.73 7.11
C ASN A 118 -2.53 1.98 6.97
N ILE A 119 -2.13 2.92 6.13
CA ILE A 119 -2.89 4.14 5.83
C ILE A 119 -4.20 3.77 5.13
N TYR A 120 -4.10 3.07 4.00
CA TYR A 120 -5.26 2.74 3.18
C TYR A 120 -6.23 1.79 3.87
N ALA A 121 -5.75 0.88 4.73
CA ALA A 121 -6.60 0.02 5.55
C ALA A 121 -7.44 0.85 6.54
N SER A 122 -6.83 1.83 7.23
CA SER A 122 -7.57 2.70 8.18
C SER A 122 -8.59 3.56 7.45
N GLU A 123 -8.20 4.21 6.35
CA GLU A 123 -9.08 5.07 5.56
C GLU A 123 -10.23 4.30 4.91
N SER A 124 -9.95 3.11 4.37
CA SER A 124 -10.99 2.26 3.75
C SER A 124 -12.02 1.78 4.76
N LEU A 125 -11.58 1.36 5.96
CA LEU A 125 -12.49 0.92 7.01
C LEU A 125 -13.31 2.09 7.58
N TYR A 126 -12.74 3.30 7.64
CA TYR A 126 -13.49 4.49 8.00
C TYR A 126 -14.60 4.81 6.98
N LEU A 127 -14.29 4.78 5.68
CA LEU A 127 -15.28 4.99 4.63
C LEU A 127 -16.36 3.91 4.61
N ALA A 128 -15.99 2.67 4.90
CA ALA A 128 -16.93 1.55 5.02
C ALA A 128 -17.73 1.57 6.34
N LYS A 129 -17.41 2.46 7.29
CA LYS A 129 -18.00 2.56 8.62
C LYS A 129 -17.81 1.30 9.48
N ILE A 130 -16.73 0.56 9.26
CA ILE A 130 -16.41 -0.70 9.94
C ILE A 130 -15.31 -0.47 10.97
N ASN A 131 -15.56 -0.92 12.22
CA ASN A 131 -14.58 -0.85 13.29
C ASN A 131 -13.39 -1.79 12.99
N PRO A 132 -12.13 -1.28 12.96
CA PRO A 132 -10.95 -2.07 12.61
C PRO A 132 -10.64 -3.22 13.58
N LYS A 133 -11.23 -3.22 14.79
CA LYS A 133 -11.05 -4.25 15.81
C LYS A 133 -11.97 -5.46 15.59
N ARG A 134 -13.05 -5.33 14.83
CA ARG A 134 -14.03 -6.41 14.63
C ARG A 134 -13.36 -7.65 14.04
N SER A 135 -13.79 -8.82 14.52
CA SER A 135 -13.40 -10.09 13.92
C SER A 135 -13.86 -10.16 12.48
N ALA A 136 -12.98 -10.59 11.59
CA ALA A 136 -13.29 -10.77 10.17
C ALA A 136 -14.46 -11.76 9.97
N SER A 137 -14.53 -12.85 10.77
CA SER A 137 -15.60 -13.83 10.71
C SER A 137 -17.00 -13.27 11.04
N LYS A 138 -17.06 -12.09 11.67
CA LYS A 138 -18.34 -11.40 12.01
C LYS A 138 -18.72 -10.31 11.02
N ILE A 139 -17.99 -10.18 9.90
CA ILE A 139 -18.29 -9.21 8.85
C ILE A 139 -19.29 -9.84 7.88
N SER A 140 -20.44 -9.20 7.71
CA SER A 140 -21.50 -9.65 6.81
C SER A 140 -21.13 -9.46 5.33
N MET A 141 -21.89 -10.10 4.43
CA MET A 141 -21.71 -9.94 2.99
C MET A 141 -21.87 -8.47 2.55
N ASN A 142 -22.85 -7.75 3.11
CA ASN A 142 -23.09 -6.34 2.80
C ASN A 142 -21.90 -5.46 3.26
N GLU A 143 -21.38 -5.72 4.44
CA GLU A 143 -20.21 -5.02 4.94
C GLU A 143 -18.95 -5.34 4.12
N CYS A 144 -18.78 -6.58 3.67
CA CYS A 144 -17.72 -6.92 2.72
C CYS A 144 -17.83 -6.12 1.42
N ASN A 145 -19.05 -5.91 0.90
CA ASN A 145 -19.27 -5.08 -0.28
C ASN A 145 -18.82 -3.63 -0.05
N GLU A 146 -19.16 -3.06 1.09
CA GLU A 146 -18.76 -1.68 1.42
C GLU A 146 -17.23 -1.58 1.64
N ILE A 147 -16.60 -2.58 2.25
CA ILE A 147 -15.13 -2.64 2.39
C ILE A 147 -14.46 -2.71 1.01
N VAL A 148 -14.95 -3.57 0.11
CA VAL A 148 -14.40 -3.70 -1.26
C VAL A 148 -14.50 -2.38 -2.02
N LYS A 149 -15.68 -1.75 -2.02
CA LYS A 149 -15.89 -0.44 -2.66
C LYS A 149 -14.95 0.62 -2.09
N SER A 150 -14.83 0.68 -0.77
CA SER A 150 -14.01 1.65 -0.06
C SER A 150 -12.51 1.46 -0.35
N ILE A 151 -12.00 0.22 -0.35
CA ILE A 151 -10.62 -0.08 -0.71
C ILE A 151 -10.33 0.36 -2.16
N LYS A 152 -11.21 0.00 -3.11
CA LYS A 152 -11.05 0.41 -4.51
C LYS A 152 -11.08 1.94 -4.66
N LYS A 153 -11.99 2.63 -3.96
CA LYS A 153 -12.10 4.09 -3.98
C LYS A 153 -10.83 4.76 -3.47
N VAL A 154 -10.35 4.34 -2.28
CA VAL A 154 -9.15 4.92 -1.66
C VAL A 154 -7.91 4.71 -2.52
N LEU A 155 -7.72 3.49 -3.07
CA LEU A 155 -6.56 3.19 -3.90
C LEU A 155 -6.60 3.93 -5.24
N LYS A 156 -7.76 3.99 -5.92
CA LYS A 156 -7.91 4.76 -7.16
C LYS A 156 -7.60 6.24 -6.94
N TYR A 157 -8.13 6.80 -5.84
CA TYR A 157 -7.87 8.18 -5.47
C TYR A 157 -6.38 8.42 -5.20
N ALA A 158 -5.75 7.56 -4.39
CA ALA A 158 -4.32 7.64 -4.10
C ALA A 158 -3.46 7.58 -5.37
N ILE A 159 -3.79 6.69 -6.32
CA ILE A 159 -3.08 6.59 -7.60
C ILE A 159 -3.25 7.87 -8.41
N LYS A 160 -4.50 8.37 -8.56
CA LYS A 160 -4.79 9.61 -9.29
C LYS A 160 -3.98 10.79 -8.78
N MET A 161 -3.70 10.80 -7.49
CA MET A 161 -3.00 11.88 -6.82
C MET A 161 -1.48 11.62 -6.66
N GLY A 162 -0.91 10.65 -7.36
CA GLY A 162 0.52 10.36 -7.33
C GLY A 162 1.04 9.65 -6.09
N GLY A 163 0.14 9.11 -5.26
CA GLY A 163 0.49 8.39 -4.03
C GLY A 163 0.32 9.19 -2.75
N THR A 164 0.52 8.55 -1.60
CA THR A 164 0.44 9.20 -0.28
C THR A 164 1.84 9.62 0.14
N THR A 165 2.15 10.88 0.04
CA THR A 165 3.41 11.42 0.55
C THR A 165 3.26 11.73 2.03
N LEU A 166 3.73 10.83 2.89
CA LEU A 166 4.20 11.20 4.21
C LEU A 166 5.67 11.58 4.02
N LYS A 167 6.04 12.83 4.15
CA LYS A 167 7.37 13.49 4.21
C LYS A 167 8.57 12.90 3.43
N ASP A 168 8.51 11.65 2.95
CA ASP A 168 9.68 10.90 2.46
C ASP A 168 9.59 10.42 0.99
N PHE A 169 8.51 10.75 0.26
CA PHE A 169 8.35 10.36 -1.14
C PHE A 169 8.43 11.55 -2.07
N TYR A 170 9.46 11.56 -2.92
CA TYR A 170 9.60 12.46 -4.07
C TYR A 170 9.24 11.70 -5.34
N SER A 171 8.67 12.40 -6.34
CA SER A 171 8.50 11.84 -7.68
C SER A 171 9.86 11.54 -8.31
N ALA A 172 9.91 10.68 -9.33
CA ALA A 172 11.14 10.36 -10.05
C ALA A 172 11.84 11.59 -10.66
N ASP A 173 11.08 12.67 -10.87
CA ASP A 173 11.55 13.95 -11.41
C ASP A 173 12.09 14.91 -10.33
N GLY A 174 12.18 14.46 -9.06
CA GLY A 174 12.70 15.26 -7.95
C GLY A 174 11.72 16.29 -7.37
N ASN A 175 10.50 16.38 -7.90
CA ASN A 175 9.47 17.24 -7.34
C ASN A 175 8.86 16.59 -6.10
N GLU A 176 8.63 17.37 -5.05
CA GLU A 176 7.85 16.92 -3.90
C GLU A 176 6.47 16.48 -4.42
N GLY A 177 6.12 15.22 -4.21
CA GLY A 177 4.78 14.73 -4.53
C GLY A 177 3.76 15.58 -3.78
N TYR A 178 2.99 16.40 -4.48
CA TYR A 178 1.97 17.31 -3.96
C TYR A 178 0.79 16.55 -3.37
N PHE A 179 1.03 15.60 -2.44
CA PHE A 179 -0.08 14.89 -1.88
C PHE A 179 -0.13 14.88 -0.36
N ASN A 180 -0.60 15.98 0.20
CA ASN A 180 -1.34 15.96 1.45
C ASN A 180 -2.70 15.33 1.15
N LEU A 181 -2.79 13.98 1.20
CA LEU A 181 -4.08 13.34 1.37
C LEU A 181 -4.74 13.99 2.58
N GLU A 182 -5.89 14.61 2.39
CA GLU A 182 -6.76 14.96 3.50
C GLU A 182 -7.27 13.67 4.15
N LEU A 183 -6.39 13.03 4.93
CA LEU A 183 -6.72 11.80 5.62
C LEU A 183 -7.90 12.05 6.56
N ASN A 184 -8.81 11.09 6.61
CA ASN A 184 -9.99 11.18 7.46
C ASN A 184 -9.67 10.78 8.90
N VAL A 185 -8.87 9.74 9.08
CA VAL A 185 -8.55 9.21 10.42
C VAL A 185 -7.06 8.99 10.63
N TYR A 186 -6.29 8.56 9.62
CA TYR A 186 -4.91 8.19 9.81
C TYR A 186 -4.04 9.37 10.22
N GLY A 187 -3.28 9.20 11.32
CA GLY A 187 -2.44 10.28 11.89
C GLY A 187 -3.20 11.34 12.68
N ARG A 188 -4.54 11.28 12.77
CA ARG A 188 -5.39 12.30 13.36
C ARG A 188 -5.84 11.99 14.80
N ASN A 189 -5.01 11.32 15.58
CA ASN A 189 -5.32 11.02 16.98
C ASN A 189 -5.76 12.27 17.76
N ASN A 190 -6.83 12.15 18.54
CA ASN A 190 -7.46 13.22 19.33
C ASN A 190 -8.03 14.41 18.53
N GLN A 191 -7.94 14.43 17.20
CA GLN A 191 -8.60 15.43 16.37
C GLN A 191 -10.08 15.07 16.18
N ALA A 192 -10.90 16.08 15.87
CA ALA A 192 -12.32 15.89 15.58
C ALA A 192 -12.53 15.04 14.31
N CYS A 193 -13.44 14.09 14.37
CA CYS A 193 -13.94 13.36 13.21
C CYS A 193 -14.64 14.31 12.25
N LYS A 194 -14.35 14.24 10.97
CA LYS A 194 -14.95 15.11 9.93
C LYS A 194 -16.47 14.91 9.75
N ILE A 195 -17.05 13.81 10.28
CA ILE A 195 -18.50 13.50 10.16
C ILE A 195 -19.25 13.81 11.44
N CYS A 196 -18.77 13.34 12.60
CA CYS A 196 -19.54 13.40 13.86
C CYS A 196 -18.85 14.24 14.97
N ASN A 197 -17.73 14.88 14.69
CA ASN A 197 -16.93 15.69 15.61
C ASN A 197 -16.36 14.94 16.84
N SER A 198 -16.66 13.64 17.03
CA SER A 198 -16.04 12.82 18.08
C SER A 198 -14.52 12.70 17.87
N LYS A 199 -13.76 12.57 18.93
CA LYS A 199 -12.30 12.44 18.84
C LYS A 199 -11.89 11.13 18.15
N ILE A 200 -11.01 11.21 17.15
CA ILE A 200 -10.39 10.04 16.53
C ILE A 200 -9.52 9.33 17.57
N LYS A 201 -9.72 8.02 17.71
CA LYS A 201 -8.97 7.16 18.62
C LYS A 201 -7.79 6.51 17.89
N LYS A 202 -6.71 6.30 18.66
CA LYS A 202 -5.54 5.53 18.25
C LYS A 202 -5.40 4.31 19.14
N VAL A 203 -5.24 3.14 18.51
CA VAL A 203 -4.91 1.86 19.17
C VAL A 203 -3.83 1.13 18.37
N ASN A 204 -3.21 0.12 18.95
CA ASN A 204 -2.31 -0.76 18.23
C ASN A 204 -3.02 -2.07 17.86
N ILE A 205 -3.02 -2.42 16.57
CA ILE A 205 -3.52 -3.67 16.03
C ILE A 205 -2.39 -4.36 15.27
N GLY A 206 -1.93 -5.52 15.75
CA GLY A 206 -0.84 -6.25 15.12
C GLY A 206 0.44 -5.41 14.98
N GLN A 207 0.85 -4.74 16.04
CA GLN A 207 2.01 -3.83 16.12
C GLN A 207 1.94 -2.61 15.17
N ARG A 208 0.74 -2.31 14.64
CA ARG A 208 0.53 -1.16 13.74
C ARG A 208 -0.43 -0.15 14.37
N ALA A 209 -0.01 1.12 14.42
CA ALA A 209 -0.90 2.21 14.82
C ALA A 209 -2.15 2.22 13.94
N THR A 210 -3.31 2.22 14.58
CA THR A 210 -4.63 2.16 13.95
C THR A 210 -5.43 3.34 14.43
N PHE A 211 -5.98 4.09 13.50
CA PHE A 211 -6.78 5.28 13.77
C PHE A 211 -8.21 5.04 13.28
N PHE A 212 -9.20 5.40 14.08
CA PHE A 212 -10.60 5.20 13.75
C PHE A 212 -11.51 6.11 14.58
N CYS A 213 -12.73 6.35 14.09
CA CYS A 213 -13.78 7.04 14.83
C CYS A 213 -14.71 5.99 15.46
N GLU A 214 -14.75 5.91 16.78
CA GLU A 214 -15.56 4.92 17.49
C GLU A 214 -17.07 5.13 17.33
N ASN A 215 -17.49 6.36 17.06
CA ASN A 215 -18.89 6.70 16.84
C ASN A 215 -19.38 6.41 15.40
N CYS A 216 -18.49 6.55 14.39
CA CYS A 216 -18.85 6.33 12.98
C CYS A 216 -18.59 4.89 12.51
N GLN A 217 -17.79 4.11 13.25
CA GLN A 217 -17.36 2.77 12.85
C GLN A 217 -17.81 1.73 13.88
N SER A 218 -18.81 0.95 13.53
CA SER A 218 -19.38 -0.15 14.34
C SER A 218 -18.81 -1.51 13.99
#